data_409fc32e0789fe13538046b0e98bc4a8
#
_entry.id   409fc32e0789fe13538046b0e98bc4a8
#
_cell.length_a   1.000
_cell.length_b   1.000
_cell.length_c   1.000
_cell.angle_alpha   90.00
_cell.angle_beta   90.00
_cell.angle_gamma   90.00
#
_symmetry.space_group_name_H-M   'P 1'
#
loop_
_entity.id
_entity.type
_entity.pdbx_description
1 polymer ?
#
loop_
_entity_poly.entity_id
_entity_poly.type
_entity_poly.pdbx_seq_one_letter_code
_entity_poly.pdbx_strand_id
1 'polypeptide(L)'
;MIIEKLQKEHDIPPERIVSMHFDSMEYADMTAKDMFKAVKEKLSPNGRTYLFLDEVQEVGGWERVVNSLATDYDVDLYVIGSNSRMMSSEIATYLTGRYVSFRIYTLSFREYLDFKKQYAQLKDVHAELAEYIRLGGFPATHLREYSQDEVYTIVRDIYNSTIFSDIVKRNRIFSIVAHIMTYGEKRF
;
A
#
# COMPACT_ATOMS: atom_id res chain seq x y z
N MET A 1 -5.82 8.04 -11.38
CA MET A 1 -4.55 7.24 -11.48
C MET A 1 -4.75 6.00 -12.36
N ILE A 2 -4.50 4.72 -11.96
CA ILE A 2 -4.65 3.57 -12.88
C ILE A 2 -6.10 3.42 -13.35
N ILE A 3 -7.07 3.43 -12.43
CA ILE A 3 -8.51 3.36 -12.77
C ILE A 3 -8.91 4.46 -13.75
N GLU A 4 -8.49 5.70 -13.50
CA GLU A 4 -8.78 6.81 -14.41
C GLU A 4 -8.17 6.63 -15.80
N LYS A 5 -6.97 6.05 -15.88
CA LYS A 5 -6.34 5.72 -17.18
C LYS A 5 -7.13 4.64 -17.90
N LEU A 6 -7.52 3.58 -17.21
CA LEU A 6 -8.36 2.52 -17.80
C LEU A 6 -9.65 3.11 -18.38
N GLN A 7 -10.30 4.03 -17.66
CA GLN A 7 -11.54 4.66 -18.10
C GLN A 7 -11.33 5.68 -19.23
N LYS A 8 -10.30 6.55 -19.12
CA LYS A 8 -10.12 7.68 -20.03
C LYS A 8 -9.27 7.35 -21.26
N GLU A 9 -8.27 6.47 -21.12
CA GLU A 9 -7.33 6.15 -22.21
C GLU A 9 -7.65 4.83 -22.90
N HIS A 10 -8.36 3.90 -22.21
CA HIS A 10 -8.69 2.58 -22.73
C HIS A 10 -10.19 2.32 -22.84
N ASP A 11 -11.03 3.34 -22.59
CA ASP A 11 -12.50 3.28 -22.69
C ASP A 11 -13.12 2.08 -21.94
N ILE A 12 -12.51 1.69 -20.80
CA ILE A 12 -13.03 0.60 -19.98
C ILE A 12 -14.25 1.09 -19.19
N PRO A 13 -15.43 0.48 -19.41
CA PRO A 13 -16.63 0.90 -18.72
C PRO A 13 -16.59 0.59 -17.22
N PRO A 14 -17.19 1.45 -16.35
CA PRO A 14 -17.12 1.32 -14.90
C PRO A 14 -17.54 -0.04 -14.35
N GLU A 15 -18.51 -0.70 -14.94
CA GLU A 15 -19.01 -2.01 -14.55
C GLU A 15 -18.00 -3.16 -14.76
N ARG A 16 -16.90 -2.88 -15.46
CA ARG A 16 -15.78 -3.82 -15.61
C ARG A 16 -14.63 -3.52 -14.68
N ILE A 17 -14.77 -2.52 -13.81
CA ILE A 17 -13.76 -2.13 -12.82
C ILE A 17 -14.34 -2.41 -11.44
N VAL A 18 -13.73 -3.32 -10.72
CA VAL A 18 -14.12 -3.70 -9.35
C VAL A 18 -13.00 -3.33 -8.39
N SER A 19 -13.34 -2.57 -7.36
CA SER A 19 -12.41 -2.23 -6.28
C SER A 19 -12.96 -2.73 -4.95
N MET A 20 -12.12 -3.42 -4.18
CA MET A 20 -12.46 -3.95 -2.85
C MET A 20 -11.32 -3.63 -1.87
N HIS A 21 -11.66 -3.10 -0.69
CA HIS A 21 -10.73 -2.69 0.37
C HIS A 21 -10.96 -3.58 1.60
N PHE A 22 -10.10 -4.58 1.79
CA PHE A 22 -10.29 -5.64 2.78
C PHE A 22 -10.00 -5.23 4.23
N ASP A 23 -9.52 -4.02 4.46
CA ASP A 23 -9.42 -3.40 5.79
C ASP A 23 -10.76 -2.80 6.29
N SER A 24 -11.77 -2.77 5.42
CA SER A 24 -13.11 -2.30 5.79
C SER A 24 -13.82 -3.28 6.71
N MET A 25 -14.62 -2.73 7.65
CA MET A 25 -15.50 -3.53 8.52
C MET A 25 -16.51 -4.37 7.74
N GLU A 26 -16.83 -4.02 6.50
CA GLU A 26 -17.66 -4.83 5.60
C GLU A 26 -17.07 -6.22 5.36
N TYR A 27 -15.74 -6.33 5.40
CA TYR A 27 -14.99 -7.56 5.14
C TYR A 27 -14.30 -8.11 6.39
N ALA A 28 -14.62 -7.60 7.58
CA ALA A 28 -14.09 -8.10 8.83
C ALA A 28 -14.38 -9.61 8.96
N ASP A 29 -13.37 -10.37 9.39
CA ASP A 29 -13.43 -11.84 9.55
C ASP A 29 -13.73 -12.63 8.26
N MET A 30 -13.59 -12.00 7.08
CA MET A 30 -13.80 -12.63 5.78
C MET A 30 -12.84 -13.81 5.58
N THR A 31 -13.38 -14.96 5.21
CA THR A 31 -12.56 -16.10 4.82
C THR A 31 -12.16 -16.04 3.34
N ALA A 32 -11.12 -16.78 2.94
CA ALA A 32 -10.74 -16.89 1.52
C ALA A 32 -11.91 -17.36 0.63
N LYS A 33 -12.78 -18.23 1.15
CA LYS A 33 -13.96 -18.72 0.43
C LYS A 33 -14.99 -17.62 0.22
N ASP A 34 -15.21 -16.77 1.24
CA ASP A 34 -16.13 -15.66 1.15
C ASP A 34 -15.59 -14.59 0.21
N MET A 35 -14.28 -14.29 0.27
CA MET A 35 -13.60 -13.40 -0.67
C MET A 35 -13.78 -13.87 -2.11
N PHE A 36 -13.51 -15.14 -2.39
CA PHE A 36 -13.69 -15.71 -3.73
C PHE A 36 -15.12 -15.53 -4.23
N LYS A 37 -16.12 -15.84 -3.38
CA LYS A 37 -17.54 -15.68 -3.71
C LYS A 37 -17.90 -14.22 -3.99
N ALA A 38 -17.50 -13.30 -3.09
CA ALA A 38 -17.79 -11.87 -3.21
C ALA A 38 -17.17 -11.25 -4.47
N VAL A 39 -15.93 -11.61 -4.82
CA VAL A 39 -15.30 -11.18 -6.06
C VAL A 39 -16.00 -11.75 -7.26
N LYS A 40 -16.29 -13.07 -7.26
CA LYS A 40 -16.95 -13.74 -8.37
C LYS A 40 -18.32 -13.13 -8.73
N GLU A 41 -19.10 -12.74 -7.72
CA GLU A 41 -20.41 -12.10 -7.91
C GLU A 41 -20.31 -10.72 -8.58
N LYS A 42 -19.14 -10.08 -8.55
CA LYS A 42 -18.87 -8.77 -9.14
C LYS A 42 -18.22 -8.86 -10.53
N LEU A 43 -17.85 -10.06 -11.00
CA LEU A 43 -17.23 -10.19 -12.31
C LEU A 43 -18.21 -9.83 -13.43
N SER A 44 -17.72 -9.08 -14.41
CA SER A 44 -18.51 -8.73 -15.59
C SER A 44 -18.74 -9.96 -16.47
N PRO A 45 -19.97 -10.22 -16.89
CA PRO A 45 -20.24 -11.28 -17.87
C PRO A 45 -19.76 -10.90 -19.28
N ASN A 46 -19.47 -9.63 -19.52
CA ASN A 46 -19.17 -9.08 -20.84
C ASN A 46 -17.70 -8.64 -20.97
N GLY A 47 -16.79 -9.62 -21.01
CA GLY A 47 -15.37 -9.40 -21.23
C GLY A 47 -14.57 -9.17 -19.93
N ARG A 48 -13.29 -8.84 -20.09
CA ARG A 48 -12.30 -8.77 -18.99
C ARG A 48 -12.71 -7.83 -17.88
N THR A 49 -12.65 -8.31 -16.64
CA THR A 49 -12.85 -7.50 -15.44
C THR A 49 -11.50 -7.07 -14.86
N TYR A 50 -11.38 -5.81 -14.48
CA TYR A 50 -10.21 -5.22 -13.83
C TYR A 50 -10.47 -5.17 -12.32
N LEU A 51 -9.74 -6.00 -11.56
CA LEU A 51 -9.94 -6.19 -10.13
C LEU A 51 -8.85 -5.45 -9.35
N PHE A 52 -9.25 -4.51 -8.51
CA PHE A 52 -8.38 -3.81 -7.57
C PHE A 52 -8.68 -4.33 -6.17
N LEU A 53 -7.77 -5.14 -5.64
CA LEU A 53 -7.88 -5.79 -4.34
C LEU A 53 -6.88 -5.15 -3.39
N ASP A 54 -7.37 -4.31 -2.48
CA ASP A 54 -6.55 -3.53 -1.57
C ASP A 54 -6.55 -4.16 -0.18
N GLU A 55 -5.39 -4.09 0.50
CA GLU A 55 -5.12 -4.68 1.82
C GLU A 55 -5.49 -6.17 1.89
N VAL A 56 -5.21 -6.92 0.81
CA VAL A 56 -5.61 -8.35 0.67
C VAL A 56 -5.06 -9.24 1.77
N GLN A 57 -3.94 -8.85 2.42
CA GLN A 57 -3.33 -9.61 3.51
C GLN A 57 -4.21 -9.69 4.77
N GLU A 58 -5.28 -8.90 4.85
CA GLU A 58 -6.25 -9.01 5.93
C GLU A 58 -7.11 -10.28 5.79
N VAL A 59 -7.16 -10.88 4.58
CA VAL A 59 -7.88 -12.15 4.34
C VAL A 59 -6.89 -13.32 4.33
N GLY A 60 -7.00 -14.21 5.31
CA GLY A 60 -6.13 -15.40 5.35
C GLY A 60 -6.33 -16.32 4.13
N GLY A 61 -5.23 -16.66 3.42
CA GLY A 61 -5.27 -17.53 2.24
C GLY A 61 -5.69 -16.85 0.94
N TRP A 62 -5.62 -15.52 0.91
CA TRP A 62 -5.93 -14.70 -0.27
C TRP A 62 -5.12 -15.08 -1.52
N GLU A 63 -3.91 -15.61 -1.37
CA GLU A 63 -3.03 -16.02 -2.46
C GLU A 63 -3.69 -17.09 -3.34
N ARG A 64 -4.40 -18.03 -2.70
CA ARG A 64 -5.17 -19.08 -3.40
C ARG A 64 -6.34 -18.49 -4.17
N VAL A 65 -7.00 -17.49 -3.59
CA VAL A 65 -8.12 -16.79 -4.24
C VAL A 65 -7.63 -16.08 -5.50
N VAL A 66 -6.56 -15.29 -5.37
CA VAL A 66 -5.95 -14.57 -6.49
C VAL A 66 -5.50 -15.53 -7.59
N ASN A 67 -4.85 -16.64 -7.23
CA ASN A 67 -4.43 -17.64 -8.20
C ASN A 67 -5.64 -18.27 -8.93
N SER A 68 -6.71 -18.63 -8.21
CA SER A 68 -7.92 -19.17 -8.83
C SER A 68 -8.59 -18.15 -9.75
N LEU A 69 -8.73 -16.91 -9.33
CA LEU A 69 -9.29 -15.85 -10.15
C LEU A 69 -8.49 -15.65 -11.46
N ALA A 70 -7.15 -15.60 -11.35
CA ALA A 70 -6.26 -15.44 -12.50
C ALA A 70 -6.28 -16.64 -13.45
N THR A 71 -6.62 -17.83 -12.97
CA THR A 71 -6.61 -19.06 -13.76
C THR A 71 -7.97 -19.32 -14.42
N ASP A 72 -9.06 -19.05 -13.70
CA ASP A 72 -10.39 -19.53 -14.07
C ASP A 72 -11.23 -18.46 -14.76
N TYR A 73 -10.82 -17.18 -14.69
CA TYR A 73 -11.61 -16.04 -15.21
C TYR A 73 -10.77 -15.12 -16.08
N ASP A 74 -11.43 -14.40 -17.00
CA ASP A 74 -10.81 -13.31 -17.77
C ASP A 74 -10.74 -12.04 -16.92
N VAL A 75 -9.68 -11.95 -16.11
CA VAL A 75 -9.46 -10.84 -15.21
C VAL A 75 -8.06 -10.26 -15.33
N ASP A 76 -7.93 -8.98 -15.07
CA ASP A 76 -6.66 -8.30 -14.83
C ASP A 76 -6.62 -7.87 -13.34
N LEU A 77 -5.65 -8.39 -12.60
CA LEU A 77 -5.59 -8.32 -11.14
C LEU A 77 -4.54 -7.30 -10.69
N TYR A 78 -4.97 -6.31 -9.94
CA TYR A 78 -4.15 -5.34 -9.24
C TYR A 78 -4.27 -5.61 -7.74
N VAL A 79 -3.25 -6.23 -7.19
CA VAL A 79 -3.21 -6.63 -5.77
C VAL A 79 -2.32 -5.66 -5.03
N ILE A 80 -2.85 -5.03 -4.00
CA ILE A 80 -2.20 -3.98 -3.24
C ILE A 80 -2.18 -4.40 -1.77
N GLY A 81 -1.11 -4.05 -1.09
CA GLY A 81 -0.98 -4.30 0.35
C GLY A 81 0.25 -3.61 0.92
N SER A 82 0.14 -3.18 2.17
CA SER A 82 1.14 -2.38 2.88
C SER A 82 2.21 -3.21 3.58
N ASN A 83 2.13 -4.55 3.52
CA ASN A 83 2.86 -5.42 4.44
C ASN A 83 3.92 -6.29 3.77
N SER A 84 4.99 -6.57 4.51
CA SER A 84 5.98 -7.61 4.22
C SER A 84 5.37 -9.04 4.03
N ARG A 85 4.12 -9.27 4.44
CA ARG A 85 3.36 -10.51 4.13
C ARG A 85 3.14 -10.68 2.63
N MET A 86 3.05 -9.58 1.87
CA MET A 86 2.99 -9.59 0.41
C MET A 86 4.30 -10.13 -0.23
N MET A 87 5.38 -10.23 0.54
CA MET A 87 6.67 -10.76 0.10
C MET A 87 6.89 -12.20 0.57
N SER A 88 5.84 -12.89 1.02
CA SER A 88 5.94 -14.26 1.52
C SER A 88 6.34 -15.24 0.39
N SER A 89 7.02 -16.31 0.77
CA SER A 89 7.32 -17.44 -0.11
C SER A 89 6.08 -18.07 -0.75
N GLU A 90 4.91 -17.83 -0.15
CA GLU A 90 3.62 -18.33 -0.65
C GLU A 90 3.20 -17.64 -1.94
N ILE A 91 3.38 -16.33 -2.06
CA ILE A 91 3.13 -15.61 -3.34
C ILE A 91 4.04 -16.18 -4.43
N ALA A 92 5.32 -16.34 -4.13
CA ALA A 92 6.26 -16.92 -5.08
C ALA A 92 5.81 -18.32 -5.50
N THR A 93 5.25 -19.12 -4.59
CA THR A 93 4.81 -20.48 -4.87
C THR A 93 3.54 -20.53 -5.73
N TYR A 94 2.52 -19.73 -5.41
CA TYR A 94 1.23 -19.76 -6.11
C TYR A 94 1.21 -18.96 -7.40
N LEU A 95 1.97 -17.87 -7.49
CA LEU A 95 1.95 -16.92 -8.61
C LEU A 95 3.24 -16.89 -9.42
N THR A 96 4.14 -17.89 -9.25
CA THR A 96 5.44 -17.93 -9.92
C THR A 96 5.33 -17.68 -11.43
N GLY A 97 6.04 -16.64 -11.90
CA GLY A 97 6.11 -16.28 -13.33
C GLY A 97 4.84 -15.67 -13.92
N ARG A 98 3.81 -15.37 -13.10
CA ARG A 98 2.51 -14.86 -13.55
C ARG A 98 2.17 -13.46 -13.05
N TYR A 99 3.11 -12.76 -12.39
CA TYR A 99 2.87 -11.40 -11.90
C TYR A 99 4.07 -10.49 -12.14
N VAL A 100 3.80 -9.21 -12.14
CA VAL A 100 4.81 -8.14 -12.10
C VAL A 100 4.68 -7.42 -10.78
N SER A 101 5.79 -7.34 -10.03
CA SER A 101 5.82 -6.65 -8.74
C SER A 101 6.33 -5.23 -8.91
N PHE A 102 5.56 -4.27 -8.40
CA PHE A 102 5.97 -2.88 -8.30
C PHE A 102 6.16 -2.51 -6.83
N ARG A 103 7.36 -2.07 -6.48
CA ARG A 103 7.64 -1.55 -5.15
C ARG A 103 7.49 -0.04 -5.16
N ILE A 104 6.57 0.48 -4.33
CA ILE A 104 6.36 1.91 -4.17
C ILE A 104 7.26 2.40 -3.03
N TYR A 105 8.12 3.36 -3.34
CA TYR A 105 9.00 4.02 -2.38
C TYR A 105 8.41 5.38 -1.99
N THR A 106 8.95 5.97 -0.93
CA THR A 106 8.75 7.39 -0.65
C THR A 106 9.30 8.24 -1.80
N LEU A 107 8.87 9.51 -1.90
CA LEU A 107 9.33 10.41 -2.96
C LEU A 107 10.86 10.48 -2.98
N SER A 108 11.44 10.32 -4.16
CA SER A 108 12.81 10.75 -4.42
C SER A 108 12.92 12.28 -4.38
N PHE A 109 14.11 12.85 -4.27
CA PHE A 109 14.28 14.30 -4.25
C PHE A 109 13.68 14.98 -5.49
N ARG A 110 13.81 14.36 -6.66
CA ARG A 110 13.21 14.88 -7.89
C ARG A 110 11.68 14.89 -7.81
N GLU A 111 11.08 13.79 -7.39
CA GLU A 111 9.63 13.68 -7.21
C GLU A 111 9.12 14.64 -6.13
N TYR A 112 9.88 14.83 -5.05
CA TYR A 112 9.60 15.84 -4.04
C TYR A 112 9.53 17.25 -4.63
N LEU A 113 10.51 17.64 -5.48
CA LEU A 113 10.50 18.94 -6.14
C LEU A 113 9.27 19.12 -7.05
N ASP A 114 8.94 18.08 -7.83
CA ASP A 114 7.79 18.11 -8.73
C ASP A 114 6.46 18.12 -7.96
N PHE A 115 6.40 17.43 -6.84
CA PHE A 115 5.25 17.44 -5.93
C PHE A 115 5.06 18.82 -5.28
N LYS A 116 6.13 19.40 -4.74
CA LYS A 116 6.11 20.70 -4.06
C LYS A 116 5.72 21.86 -4.99
N LYS A 117 6.13 21.83 -6.26
CA LYS A 117 5.75 22.82 -7.28
C LYS A 117 4.23 22.98 -7.45
N GLN A 118 3.45 21.96 -7.08
CA GLN A 118 1.99 22.01 -7.24
C GLN A 118 1.30 22.94 -6.23
N TYR A 119 1.94 23.25 -5.10
CA TYR A 119 1.33 24.04 -4.04
C TYR A 119 2.24 25.14 -3.46
N ALA A 120 3.54 25.17 -3.78
CA ALA A 120 4.49 26.14 -3.27
C ALA A 120 5.53 26.54 -4.32
N GLN A 121 6.10 27.74 -4.16
CA GLN A 121 7.28 28.15 -4.91
C GLN A 121 8.52 27.45 -4.34
N LEU A 122 9.34 26.89 -5.24
CA LEU A 122 10.61 26.28 -4.85
C LEU A 122 11.61 27.36 -4.43
N LYS A 123 12.34 27.10 -3.38
CA LYS A 123 13.53 27.83 -2.97
C LYS A 123 14.71 27.45 -3.88
N ASP A 124 15.88 27.94 -3.54
CA ASP A 124 17.13 27.43 -4.11
C ASP A 124 17.27 25.91 -3.90
N VAL A 125 17.86 25.22 -4.89
CA VAL A 125 17.97 23.74 -4.89
C VAL A 125 18.69 23.18 -3.66
N HIS A 126 19.70 23.89 -3.15
CA HIS A 126 20.41 23.47 -1.93
C HIS A 126 19.54 23.59 -0.68
N ALA A 127 18.74 24.63 -0.59
CA ALA A 127 17.78 24.80 0.50
C ALA A 127 16.67 23.73 0.44
N GLU A 128 16.19 23.40 -0.75
CA GLU A 128 15.22 22.33 -0.95
C GLU A 128 15.81 20.95 -0.60
N LEU A 129 17.06 20.69 -0.98
CA LEU A 129 17.74 19.44 -0.62
C LEU A 129 17.93 19.32 0.89
N ALA A 130 18.31 20.38 1.57
CA ALA A 130 18.44 20.40 3.03
C ALA A 130 17.10 20.14 3.72
N GLU A 131 16.02 20.71 3.21
CA GLU A 131 14.66 20.46 3.69
C GLU A 131 14.24 19.00 3.46
N TYR A 132 14.45 18.46 2.26
CA TYR A 132 14.16 17.07 1.92
C TYR A 132 14.94 16.06 2.80
N ILE A 133 16.23 16.30 3.03
CA ILE A 133 17.04 15.44 3.92
C ILE A 133 16.49 15.44 5.34
N ARG A 134 16.01 16.58 5.81
CA ARG A 134 15.46 16.75 7.16
C ARG A 134 14.08 16.13 7.33
N LEU A 135 13.18 16.31 6.35
CA LEU A 135 11.77 15.92 6.43
C LEU A 135 11.48 14.56 5.81
N GLY A 136 12.41 14.04 5.01
CA GLY A 136 12.25 12.79 4.29
C GLY A 136 11.34 12.89 3.07
N GLY A 137 11.04 11.75 2.47
CA GLY A 137 10.28 11.67 1.23
C GLY A 137 8.82 11.19 1.40
N PHE A 138 8.26 11.17 2.61
CA PHE A 138 6.86 10.79 2.77
C PHE A 138 5.93 11.88 2.17
N PRO A 139 5.05 11.56 1.21
CA PRO A 139 4.16 12.57 0.62
C PRO A 139 3.34 13.34 1.67
N ALA A 140 2.91 12.66 2.74
CA ALA A 140 2.12 13.26 3.81
C ALA A 140 2.82 14.44 4.51
N THR A 141 4.15 14.45 4.54
CA THR A 141 4.93 15.55 5.15
C THR A 141 5.07 16.76 4.21
N HIS A 142 4.55 16.67 2.98
CA HIS A 142 4.71 17.66 1.92
C HIS A 142 3.38 18.09 1.29
N LEU A 143 2.23 17.79 1.90
CA LEU A 143 0.91 18.18 1.38
C LEU A 143 0.64 19.68 1.48
N ARG A 144 1.30 20.35 2.40
CA ARG A 144 1.26 21.81 2.64
C ARG A 144 2.53 22.25 3.36
N GLU A 145 2.68 23.52 3.63
CA GLU A 145 3.72 24.01 4.53
C GLU A 145 3.38 23.63 5.97
N TYR A 146 4.18 22.74 6.54
CA TYR A 146 4.11 22.32 7.94
C TYR A 146 5.25 22.93 8.74
N SER A 147 5.01 23.21 10.01
CA SER A 147 6.09 23.47 10.96
C SER A 147 6.92 22.18 11.17
N GLN A 148 8.13 22.34 11.68
CA GLN A 148 9.01 21.20 11.95
C GLN A 148 8.39 20.21 12.94
N ASP A 149 7.71 20.69 13.99
CA ASP A 149 7.08 19.87 15.02
C ASP A 149 5.88 19.09 14.46
N GLU A 150 5.10 19.70 13.55
CA GLU A 150 4.02 18.99 12.84
C GLU A 150 4.58 17.84 12.00
N VAL A 151 5.65 18.07 11.25
CA VAL A 151 6.29 17.02 10.44
C VAL A 151 6.81 15.89 11.31
N TYR A 152 7.49 16.18 12.40
CA TYR A 152 7.98 15.15 13.33
C TYR A 152 6.83 14.35 13.96
N THR A 153 5.71 15.00 14.23
CA THR A 153 4.51 14.32 14.71
C THR A 153 3.97 13.36 13.65
N ILE A 154 3.81 13.83 12.40
CA ILE A 154 3.34 12.99 11.28
C ILE A 154 4.27 11.78 11.07
N VAL A 155 5.59 12.01 11.00
CA VAL A 155 6.57 10.93 10.81
C VAL A 155 6.55 9.94 11.96
N ARG A 156 6.47 10.43 13.20
CA ARG A 156 6.37 9.57 14.39
C ARG A 156 5.10 8.73 14.37
N ASP A 157 3.98 9.30 13.96
CA ASP A 157 2.70 8.59 13.91
C ASP A 157 2.71 7.53 12.80
N ILE A 158 3.29 7.83 11.62
CA ILE A 158 3.52 6.86 10.54
C ILE A 158 4.44 5.73 11.05
N TYR A 159 5.55 6.08 11.69
CA TYR A 159 6.49 5.11 12.24
C TYR A 159 5.80 4.20 13.27
N ASN A 160 5.11 4.77 14.24
CA ASN A 160 4.43 4.03 15.28
C ASN A 160 3.33 3.12 14.71
N SER A 161 2.51 3.61 13.81
CA SER A 161 1.44 2.82 13.19
C SER A 161 1.99 1.68 12.35
N THR A 162 3.04 1.91 11.55
CA THR A 162 3.65 0.89 10.68
C THR A 162 4.43 -0.13 11.50
N ILE A 163 5.36 0.32 12.35
CA ILE A 163 6.21 -0.58 13.14
C ILE A 163 5.38 -1.32 14.19
N PHE A 164 4.47 -0.61 14.89
CA PHE A 164 3.63 -1.23 15.92
C PHE A 164 2.66 -2.24 15.31
N SER A 165 2.02 -1.92 14.20
CA SER A 165 1.14 -2.85 13.48
C SER A 165 1.89 -4.11 13.03
N ASP A 166 3.06 -3.96 12.41
CA ASP A 166 3.85 -5.09 11.92
C ASP A 166 4.45 -5.93 13.06
N ILE A 167 4.85 -5.30 14.15
CA ILE A 167 5.49 -5.98 15.28
C ILE A 167 4.45 -6.66 16.18
N VAL A 168 3.38 -5.97 16.53
CA VAL A 168 2.33 -6.48 17.45
C VAL A 168 1.52 -7.58 16.79
N LYS A 169 1.16 -7.45 15.52
CA LYS A 169 0.44 -8.49 14.76
C LYS A 169 1.30 -9.77 14.57
N ARG A 170 2.63 -9.70 14.68
CA ARG A 170 3.53 -10.87 14.48
C ARG A 170 3.76 -11.75 15.69
N ASN A 171 3.26 -11.42 16.88
CA ASN A 171 3.31 -12.24 18.10
C ASN A 171 4.70 -12.81 18.51
N ARG A 172 5.80 -12.34 17.93
CA ARG A 172 7.16 -12.89 18.17
C ARG A 172 8.20 -11.88 18.65
N ILE A 173 7.86 -10.59 18.79
CA ILE A 173 8.89 -9.54 18.98
C ILE A 173 8.64 -8.63 20.19
N PHE A 174 7.73 -8.99 21.11
CA PHE A 174 7.55 -8.21 22.34
C PHE A 174 8.86 -8.03 23.14
N SER A 175 9.75 -9.03 23.10
CA SER A 175 11.05 -8.94 23.75
C SER A 175 12.05 -8.00 23.06
N ILE A 176 12.00 -7.86 21.74
CA ILE A 176 12.92 -7.01 20.97
C ILE A 176 12.51 -5.55 21.06
N VAL A 177 11.21 -5.25 20.99
CA VAL A 177 10.71 -3.86 21.10
C VAL A 177 10.94 -3.30 22.51
N ALA A 178 10.66 -4.07 23.55
CA ALA A 178 10.99 -3.69 24.93
C ALA A 178 12.49 -3.42 25.09
N HIS A 179 13.34 -4.20 24.41
CA HIS A 179 14.79 -4.03 24.46
C HIS A 179 15.27 -2.77 23.72
N ILE A 180 14.69 -2.45 22.55
CA ILE A 180 15.02 -1.23 21.80
C ILE A 180 14.53 0.03 22.53
N MET A 181 13.34 0.02 23.11
CA MET A 181 12.83 1.16 23.90
C MET A 181 13.63 1.42 25.16
N THR A 182 14.07 0.38 25.89
CA THR A 182 14.91 0.53 27.09
C THR A 182 16.34 1.00 26.78
N TYR A 183 16.87 0.75 25.59
CA TYR A 183 18.20 1.23 25.18
C TYR A 183 18.16 2.63 24.56
N GLY A 184 17.04 3.05 23.96
CA GLY A 184 16.86 4.39 23.39
C GLY A 184 16.82 5.49 24.44
N GLU A 185 16.25 5.23 25.62
CA GLU A 185 16.17 6.22 26.73
C GLU A 185 17.48 6.46 27.46
N LYS A 186 18.51 5.64 27.25
CA LYS A 186 19.82 5.78 27.95
C LYS A 186 20.89 6.50 27.12
N ARG A 187 20.57 7.13 26.02
CA ARG A 187 21.57 7.80 25.14
C ARG A 187 21.22 9.23 24.73
N PHE A 188 20.43 9.95 25.54
CA PHE A 188 20.31 11.40 25.40
C PHE A 188 20.44 12.06 26.78
#